data_a4a99e491e8e080bdfbc9e981b0c8410
#
_entry.id   a4a99e491e8e080bdfbc9e981b0c8410
#
_cell.length_a   1.000
_cell.length_b   1.000
_cell.length_c   1.000
_cell.angle_alpha   90.00
_cell.angle_beta   90.00
_cell.angle_gamma   90.00
#
_symmetry.space_group_name_H-M   'P 1'
#
loop_
_entity.id
_entity.type
_entity.pdbx_description
1 polymer ?
#
loop_
_entity_poly.entity_id
_entity_poly.type
_entity_poly.pdbx_seq_one_letter_code
_entity_poly.pdbx_strand_id
1 'polypeptide(L)'
;MVTRNEALAELTAPGQPFEIENITAIGRKIRAFKNAPKNVGQIFAETRSDKVFLVYEDERLTFEDVWQRACTLAHALKTDFGVQKGDRIALSMRNYPEWIISYMAATSIGAMLVAMNALWTPDEMAFGLSNSEPKVLIVDQERLDRFGQIASPPKGLAIIAARTSKALPAGVKAWGDVVKAPLKVAMPDVQVNPDDDLQMLFTSGSTGNPKGAVSTHRNVISALLSWELDLHAAWVTELLARPPTDPPPPQAAMLLAIPLFHVTGLLSCYMSSYRFQRRIVMMYKWDVAKGADIIEREGITHMVATPAIT
;
A
#
# COMPACT_ATOMS: atom_id res chain seq x y z
N MET A 1 30.87 20.05 -12.70
CA MET A 1 29.58 19.37 -12.48
C MET A 1 29.82 18.18 -11.58
N VAL A 2 29.09 18.07 -10.47
CA VAL A 2 29.15 16.90 -9.57
C VAL A 2 28.59 15.69 -10.32
N THR A 3 29.29 14.58 -10.33
CA THR A 3 28.80 13.34 -10.94
C THR A 3 27.77 12.65 -10.03
N ARG A 4 26.94 11.77 -10.59
CA ARG A 4 25.96 10.99 -9.79
C ARG A 4 26.67 10.17 -8.69
N ASN A 5 27.82 9.60 -8.97
CA ASN A 5 28.57 8.80 -7.98
C ASN A 5 29.10 9.66 -6.82
N GLU A 6 29.60 10.87 -7.11
CA GLU A 6 30.01 11.83 -6.08
C GLU A 6 28.82 12.27 -5.22
N ALA A 7 27.69 12.62 -5.85
CA ALA A 7 26.45 12.97 -5.14
C ALA A 7 25.95 11.83 -4.24
N LEU A 8 25.95 10.60 -4.72
CA LEU A 8 25.58 9.42 -3.92
C LEU A 8 26.54 9.19 -2.76
N ALA A 9 27.85 9.33 -2.99
CA ALA A 9 28.86 9.19 -1.94
C ALA A 9 28.66 10.24 -0.83
N GLU A 10 28.40 11.49 -1.21
CA GLU A 10 28.10 12.57 -0.27
C GLU A 10 26.84 12.29 0.54
N LEU A 11 25.71 12.00 -0.13
CA LEU A 11 24.41 11.80 0.50
C LEU A 11 24.34 10.56 1.41
N THR A 12 25.23 9.57 1.18
CA THR A 12 25.26 8.33 1.97
C THR A 12 26.40 8.27 2.99
N ALA A 13 27.17 9.35 3.13
CA ALA A 13 28.28 9.45 4.08
C ALA A 13 27.78 9.45 5.55
N PRO A 14 28.66 9.14 6.52
CA PRO A 14 28.31 9.21 7.93
C PRO A 14 27.74 10.58 8.34
N GLY A 15 26.61 10.55 9.09
CA GLY A 15 25.91 11.76 9.54
C GLY A 15 24.94 12.35 8.52
N GLN A 16 24.86 11.81 7.31
CA GLN A 16 23.94 12.27 6.29
C GLN A 16 22.56 11.57 6.39
N PRO A 17 21.47 12.16 5.85
CA PRO A 17 20.12 11.58 5.93
C PRO A 17 20.01 10.16 5.40
N PHE A 18 20.80 9.84 4.36
CA PHE A 18 20.83 8.50 3.74
C PHE A 18 22.07 7.69 4.13
N GLU A 19 22.66 7.96 5.30
CA GLU A 19 23.83 7.21 5.81
C GLU A 19 23.60 5.71 5.67
N ILE A 20 24.62 5.01 5.11
CA ILE A 20 24.60 3.57 4.90
C ILE A 20 25.52 2.89 5.90
N GLU A 21 25.04 1.82 6.52
CA GLU A 21 25.80 0.95 7.40
C GLU A 21 25.78 -0.51 6.91
N ASN A 22 26.75 -1.29 7.39
CA ASN A 22 26.75 -2.74 7.18
C ASN A 22 26.12 -3.42 8.38
N ILE A 23 25.10 -4.22 8.13
CA ILE A 23 24.37 -4.98 9.14
C ILE A 23 24.33 -6.47 8.78
N THR A 24 23.97 -7.30 9.76
CA THR A 24 23.57 -8.69 9.49
C THR A 24 22.06 -8.78 9.63
N ALA A 25 21.36 -9.11 8.56
CA ALA A 25 19.91 -9.33 8.54
C ALA A 25 19.59 -10.64 7.83
N ILE A 26 18.70 -11.44 8.39
CA ILE A 26 18.29 -12.75 7.85
C ILE A 26 19.51 -13.63 7.50
N GLY A 27 20.50 -13.66 8.40
CA GLY A 27 21.74 -14.46 8.25
C GLY A 27 22.70 -13.97 7.16
N ARG A 28 22.51 -12.78 6.59
CA ARG A 28 23.35 -12.23 5.52
C ARG A 28 23.90 -10.85 5.89
N LYS A 29 25.12 -10.56 5.49
CA LYS A 29 25.69 -9.20 5.55
C LYS A 29 25.10 -8.39 4.40
N ILE A 30 24.48 -7.26 4.73
CA ILE A 30 23.86 -6.35 3.75
C ILE A 30 24.22 -4.90 4.09
N ARG A 31 24.13 -4.04 3.08
CA ARG A 31 24.12 -2.59 3.27
C ARG A 31 22.69 -2.13 3.54
N ALA A 32 22.50 -1.28 4.54
CA ALA A 32 21.18 -0.74 4.91
C ALA A 32 21.29 0.75 5.21
N PHE A 33 20.17 1.46 5.03
CA PHE A 33 20.08 2.83 5.52
C PHE A 33 19.98 2.84 7.04
N LYS A 34 20.93 3.49 7.69
CA LYS A 34 21.08 3.53 9.15
C LYS A 34 19.88 4.22 9.82
N ASN A 35 19.39 5.29 9.21
CA ASN A 35 18.31 6.12 9.73
C ASN A 35 16.94 5.73 9.15
N ALA A 36 16.80 4.51 8.61
CA ALA A 36 15.54 4.04 8.07
C ALA A 36 14.46 3.89 9.15
N PRO A 37 13.20 4.21 8.88
CA PRO A 37 12.09 3.81 9.73
C PRO A 37 12.12 2.30 10.00
N LYS A 38 11.75 1.88 11.21
CA LYS A 38 11.79 0.46 11.58
C LYS A 38 10.76 -0.39 10.83
N ASN A 39 9.60 0.20 10.54
CA ASN A 39 8.51 -0.46 9.83
C ASN A 39 7.66 0.57 9.08
N VAL A 40 6.79 0.11 8.18
CA VAL A 40 5.92 1.02 7.39
C VAL A 40 4.88 1.72 8.25
N GLY A 41 4.46 1.14 9.38
CA GLY A 41 3.55 1.77 10.34
C GLY A 41 4.13 3.08 10.90
N GLN A 42 5.45 3.13 11.13
CA GLN A 42 6.14 4.36 11.51
C GLN A 42 6.03 5.42 10.41
N ILE A 43 6.23 5.05 9.14
CA ILE A 43 6.03 5.97 8.01
C ILE A 43 4.61 6.54 8.02
N PHE A 44 3.60 5.68 8.21
CA PHE A 44 2.21 6.12 8.23
C PHE A 44 1.92 7.09 9.37
N ALA A 45 2.42 6.79 10.57
CA ALA A 45 2.21 7.62 11.75
C ALA A 45 2.89 9.00 11.62
N GLU A 46 4.08 9.06 11.05
CA GLU A 46 4.88 10.30 10.94
C GLU A 46 4.43 11.20 9.79
N THR A 47 3.77 10.66 8.74
CA THR A 47 3.39 11.43 7.55
C THR A 47 1.93 11.94 7.61
N ARG A 48 1.26 11.84 8.74
CA ARG A 48 -0.12 12.30 8.95
C ARG A 48 -0.25 13.81 8.75
N SER A 49 -1.35 14.25 8.14
CA SER A 49 -1.69 15.68 7.99
C SER A 49 -3.16 15.86 7.59
N ASP A 50 -3.63 17.11 7.61
CA ASP A 50 -4.98 17.48 7.15
C ASP A 50 -5.05 17.70 5.63
N LYS A 51 -3.95 17.49 4.89
CA LYS A 51 -3.98 17.54 3.43
C LYS A 51 -4.82 16.40 2.87
N VAL A 52 -5.51 16.64 1.76
CA VAL A 52 -6.24 15.59 1.05
C VAL A 52 -5.25 14.53 0.56
N PHE A 53 -5.53 13.27 0.89
CA PHE A 53 -4.71 12.14 0.46
C PHE A 53 -5.40 11.31 -0.62
N LEU A 54 -6.62 10.84 -0.38
CA LEU A 54 -7.36 10.01 -1.34
C LEU A 54 -8.54 10.76 -1.92
N VAL A 55 -8.68 10.66 -3.22
CA VAL A 55 -9.83 11.12 -3.99
C VAL A 55 -10.36 9.93 -4.78
N TYR A 56 -11.60 9.56 -4.55
CA TYR A 56 -12.31 8.53 -5.31
C TYR A 56 -13.72 9.04 -5.62
N GLU A 57 -14.00 9.30 -6.88
CA GLU A 57 -15.24 9.99 -7.29
C GLU A 57 -15.45 11.28 -6.49
N ASP A 58 -16.52 11.39 -5.72
CA ASP A 58 -16.80 12.56 -4.86
C ASP A 58 -16.22 12.45 -3.44
N GLU A 59 -15.62 11.30 -3.11
CA GLU A 59 -15.02 11.09 -1.79
C GLU A 59 -13.64 11.76 -1.72
N ARG A 60 -13.40 12.49 -0.63
CA ARG A 60 -12.11 13.10 -0.32
C ARG A 60 -11.75 12.79 1.12
N LEU A 61 -10.62 12.10 1.30
CA LEU A 61 -10.10 11.72 2.61
C LEU A 61 -8.73 12.36 2.81
N THR A 62 -8.52 12.96 3.96
CA THR A 62 -7.20 13.47 4.37
C THR A 62 -6.26 12.32 4.77
N PHE A 63 -4.96 12.61 4.91
CA PHE A 63 -4.02 11.64 5.49
C PHE A 63 -4.47 11.20 6.88
N GLU A 64 -4.99 12.15 7.68
CA GLU A 64 -5.52 11.85 9.02
C GLU A 64 -6.78 10.98 8.96
N ASP A 65 -7.73 11.25 8.05
CA ASP A 65 -8.94 10.44 7.90
C ASP A 65 -8.62 8.99 7.56
N VAL A 66 -7.68 8.78 6.65
CA VAL A 66 -7.24 7.43 6.23
C VAL A 66 -6.56 6.72 7.39
N TRP A 67 -5.69 7.42 8.13
CA TRP A 67 -5.02 6.89 9.31
C TRP A 67 -6.02 6.48 10.40
N GLN A 68 -6.99 7.32 10.74
CA GLN A 68 -7.98 7.01 11.77
C GLN A 68 -8.86 5.81 11.40
N ARG A 69 -9.22 5.69 10.11
CA ARG A 69 -9.93 4.51 9.60
C ARG A 69 -9.06 3.25 9.68
N ALA A 70 -7.77 3.37 9.36
CA ALA A 70 -6.81 2.27 9.50
C ALA A 70 -6.65 1.85 10.98
N CYS A 71 -6.56 2.79 11.92
CA CYS A 71 -6.54 2.50 13.35
C CYS A 71 -7.79 1.73 13.79
N THR A 72 -8.98 2.17 13.34
CA THR A 72 -10.25 1.52 13.67
C THR A 72 -10.29 0.08 13.14
N LEU A 73 -9.90 -0.12 11.87
CA LEU A 73 -9.82 -1.47 11.30
C LEU A 73 -8.78 -2.33 12.03
N ALA A 74 -7.63 -1.77 12.37
CA ALA A 74 -6.57 -2.49 13.09
C ALA A 74 -7.04 -2.98 14.46
N HIS A 75 -7.82 -2.18 15.19
CA HIS A 75 -8.46 -2.61 16.42
C HIS A 75 -9.43 -3.77 16.17
N ALA A 76 -10.35 -3.63 15.23
CA ALA A 76 -11.30 -4.69 14.91
C ALA A 76 -10.59 -5.99 14.48
N LEU A 77 -9.54 -5.89 13.65
CA LEU A 77 -8.74 -7.05 13.26
C LEU A 77 -8.17 -7.80 14.46
N LYS A 78 -7.70 -7.08 15.48
CA LYS A 78 -7.17 -7.69 16.71
C LYS A 78 -8.25 -8.22 17.63
N THR A 79 -9.30 -7.44 17.90
CA THR A 79 -10.31 -7.75 18.93
C THR A 79 -11.41 -8.67 18.44
N ASP A 80 -11.93 -8.41 17.23
CA ASP A 80 -13.12 -9.11 16.72
C ASP A 80 -12.73 -10.31 15.85
N PHE A 81 -11.59 -10.19 15.15
CA PHE A 81 -11.09 -11.25 14.26
C PHE A 81 -9.87 -11.99 14.82
N GLY A 82 -9.36 -11.57 15.99
CA GLY A 82 -8.28 -12.24 16.72
C GLY A 82 -6.95 -12.27 15.94
N VAL A 83 -6.71 -11.32 15.02
CA VAL A 83 -5.48 -11.25 14.23
C VAL A 83 -4.27 -10.98 15.12
N GLN A 84 -3.23 -11.77 14.95
CA GLN A 84 -1.95 -11.65 15.63
C GLN A 84 -0.85 -11.23 14.64
N LYS A 85 0.27 -10.74 15.16
CA LYS A 85 1.48 -10.51 14.36
C LYS A 85 1.88 -11.80 13.62
N GLY A 86 2.17 -11.68 12.33
CA GLY A 86 2.50 -12.80 11.44
C GLY A 86 1.30 -13.50 10.81
N ASP A 87 0.06 -13.24 11.28
CA ASP A 87 -1.13 -13.71 10.58
C ASP A 87 -1.23 -13.06 9.18
N ARG A 88 -1.89 -13.74 8.27
CA ARG A 88 -2.10 -13.26 6.90
C ARG A 88 -3.51 -12.73 6.73
N ILE A 89 -3.59 -11.58 6.04
CA ILE A 89 -4.84 -10.95 5.65
C ILE A 89 -4.87 -10.86 4.13
N ALA A 90 -5.77 -11.58 3.50
CA ALA A 90 -5.98 -11.49 2.05
C ALA A 90 -6.83 -10.26 1.71
N LEU A 91 -6.41 -9.55 0.67
CA LEU A 91 -7.10 -8.38 0.16
C LEU A 91 -7.33 -8.53 -1.32
N SER A 92 -8.59 -8.64 -1.73
CA SER A 92 -8.99 -8.80 -3.13
C SER A 92 -10.07 -7.79 -3.47
N MET A 93 -9.69 -6.66 -4.03
CA MET A 93 -10.59 -5.62 -4.54
C MET A 93 -9.90 -4.73 -5.56
N ARG A 94 -10.68 -3.95 -6.28
CA ARG A 94 -10.18 -2.88 -7.16
C ARG A 94 -9.57 -1.73 -6.36
N ASN A 95 -9.12 -0.69 -7.07
CA ASN A 95 -8.57 0.51 -6.46
C ASN A 95 -9.67 1.31 -5.75
N TYR A 96 -9.86 1.03 -4.48
CA TYR A 96 -10.77 1.75 -3.59
C TYR A 96 -9.98 2.32 -2.38
N PRO A 97 -10.46 3.37 -1.72
CA PRO A 97 -9.87 3.84 -0.47
C PRO A 97 -9.71 2.73 0.57
N GLU A 98 -10.66 1.80 0.64
CA GLU A 98 -10.65 0.65 1.54
C GLU A 98 -9.45 -0.27 1.32
N TRP A 99 -8.90 -0.34 0.10
CA TRP A 99 -7.68 -1.09 -0.18
C TRP A 99 -6.50 -0.53 0.61
N ILE A 100 -6.30 0.78 0.53
CA ILE A 100 -5.21 1.50 1.20
C ILE A 100 -5.38 1.45 2.72
N ILE A 101 -6.60 1.67 3.22
CA ILE A 101 -6.93 1.59 4.64
C ILE A 101 -6.63 0.18 5.18
N SER A 102 -6.99 -0.87 4.43
CA SER A 102 -6.72 -2.27 4.80
C SER A 102 -5.23 -2.57 4.86
N TYR A 103 -4.46 -2.08 3.86
CA TYR A 103 -3.01 -2.23 3.85
C TYR A 103 -2.38 -1.57 5.06
N MET A 104 -2.74 -0.32 5.36
CA MET A 104 -2.20 0.41 6.52
C MET A 104 -2.55 -0.29 7.84
N ALA A 105 -3.80 -0.73 8.02
CA ALA A 105 -4.26 -1.40 9.23
C ALA A 105 -3.51 -2.72 9.46
N ALA A 106 -3.48 -3.60 8.46
CA ALA A 106 -2.86 -4.92 8.57
C ALA A 106 -1.36 -4.83 8.86
N THR A 107 -0.65 -4.03 8.08
CA THR A 107 0.81 -3.93 8.16
C THR A 107 1.29 -3.21 9.41
N SER A 108 0.50 -2.27 9.95
CA SER A 108 0.84 -1.57 11.19
C SER A 108 0.76 -2.45 12.44
N ILE A 109 -0.05 -3.51 12.42
CA ILE A 109 -0.13 -4.50 13.50
C ILE A 109 0.73 -5.74 13.26
N GLY A 110 1.62 -5.69 12.25
CA GLY A 110 2.53 -6.78 11.92
C GLY A 110 1.88 -7.99 11.28
N ALA A 111 0.65 -7.87 10.76
CA ALA A 111 0.06 -8.88 9.91
C ALA A 111 0.59 -8.73 8.48
N MET A 112 0.83 -9.86 7.80
CA MET A 112 1.26 -9.86 6.40
C MET A 112 0.06 -9.65 5.49
N LEU A 113 0.07 -8.58 4.67
CA LEU A 113 -0.97 -8.39 3.67
C LEU A 113 -0.71 -9.23 2.43
N VAL A 114 -1.68 -10.03 2.04
CA VAL A 114 -1.68 -10.84 0.82
C VAL A 114 -2.51 -10.12 -0.24
N ALA A 115 -1.83 -9.43 -1.16
CA ALA A 115 -2.49 -8.68 -2.23
C ALA A 115 -2.88 -9.63 -3.38
N MET A 116 -4.13 -10.03 -3.41
CA MET A 116 -4.68 -10.91 -4.43
C MET A 116 -5.06 -10.13 -5.69
N ASN A 117 -4.80 -10.72 -6.84
CA ASN A 117 -5.20 -10.11 -8.11
C ASN A 117 -6.74 -10.02 -8.20
N ALA A 118 -7.26 -8.81 -8.26
CA ALA A 118 -8.70 -8.55 -8.35
C ALA A 118 -9.36 -9.04 -9.66
N LEU A 119 -8.58 -9.51 -10.61
CA LEU A 119 -9.06 -10.06 -11.89
C LEU A 119 -9.13 -11.59 -11.91
N TRP A 120 -8.64 -12.26 -10.87
CA TRP A 120 -8.64 -13.71 -10.80
C TRP A 120 -10.04 -14.32 -10.93
N THR A 121 -10.07 -15.47 -11.58
CA THR A 121 -11.22 -16.38 -11.60
C THR A 121 -11.47 -16.96 -10.21
N PRO A 122 -12.62 -17.60 -9.95
CA PRO A 122 -12.87 -18.30 -8.69
C PRO A 122 -11.79 -19.34 -8.36
N ASP A 123 -11.31 -20.10 -9.34
CA ASP A 123 -10.29 -21.15 -9.14
C ASP A 123 -8.91 -20.55 -8.79
N GLU A 124 -8.51 -19.47 -9.47
CA GLU A 124 -7.27 -18.74 -9.14
C GLU A 124 -7.36 -18.11 -7.74
N MET A 125 -8.54 -17.59 -7.37
CA MET A 125 -8.79 -17.05 -6.04
C MET A 125 -8.72 -18.16 -4.98
N ALA A 126 -9.30 -19.32 -5.23
CA ALA A 126 -9.22 -20.51 -4.37
C ALA A 126 -7.77 -20.95 -4.17
N PHE A 127 -6.98 -21.00 -5.25
CA PHE A 127 -5.55 -21.29 -5.18
C PHE A 127 -4.80 -20.27 -4.31
N GLY A 128 -5.02 -18.98 -4.55
CA GLY A 128 -4.35 -17.91 -3.76
C GLY A 128 -4.69 -17.98 -2.27
N LEU A 129 -5.96 -18.26 -1.93
CA LEU A 129 -6.41 -18.44 -0.55
C LEU A 129 -5.79 -19.71 0.09
N SER A 130 -5.77 -20.83 -0.65
CA SER A 130 -5.16 -22.07 -0.15
C SER A 130 -3.65 -21.94 0.04
N ASN A 131 -2.96 -21.22 -0.86
CA ASN A 131 -1.52 -21.02 -0.80
C ASN A 131 -1.09 -20.07 0.32
N SER A 132 -1.89 -19.03 0.60
CA SER A 132 -1.57 -18.01 1.60
C SER A 132 -2.20 -18.26 2.98
N GLU A 133 -3.22 -19.12 3.07
CA GLU A 133 -3.93 -19.45 4.32
C GLU A 133 -4.26 -18.22 5.19
N PRO A 134 -5.02 -17.24 4.68
CA PRO A 134 -5.29 -16.03 5.42
C PRO A 134 -6.34 -16.26 6.52
N LYS A 135 -6.24 -15.50 7.59
CA LYS A 135 -7.22 -15.50 8.67
C LYS A 135 -8.44 -14.65 8.35
N VAL A 136 -8.23 -13.57 7.61
CA VAL A 136 -9.26 -12.63 7.16
C VAL A 136 -9.12 -12.41 5.67
N LEU A 137 -10.26 -12.35 4.97
CA LEU A 137 -10.37 -11.94 3.58
C LEU A 137 -11.16 -10.64 3.51
N ILE A 138 -10.57 -9.60 2.92
CA ILE A 138 -11.25 -8.32 2.67
C ILE A 138 -11.52 -8.21 1.18
N VAL A 139 -12.78 -7.98 0.80
CA VAL A 139 -13.22 -8.00 -0.61
C VAL A 139 -14.17 -6.85 -0.93
N ASP A 140 -14.31 -6.52 -2.21
CA ASP A 140 -15.45 -5.76 -2.72
C ASP A 140 -16.58 -6.71 -3.20
N GLN A 141 -17.74 -6.14 -3.61
CA GLN A 141 -18.89 -6.93 -4.03
C GLN A 141 -18.57 -7.94 -5.13
N GLU A 142 -17.85 -7.54 -6.18
CA GLU A 142 -17.55 -8.44 -7.31
C GLU A 142 -16.66 -9.61 -6.88
N ARG A 143 -15.71 -9.39 -5.95
CA ARG A 143 -14.82 -10.44 -5.43
C ARG A 143 -15.53 -11.30 -4.40
N LEU A 144 -16.48 -10.74 -3.65
CA LEU A 144 -17.36 -11.53 -2.80
C LEU A 144 -18.24 -12.49 -3.64
N ASP A 145 -18.79 -12.02 -4.76
CA ASP A 145 -19.56 -12.86 -5.68
C ASP A 145 -18.70 -13.98 -6.27
N ARG A 146 -17.43 -13.71 -6.59
CA ARG A 146 -16.48 -14.74 -7.05
C ARG A 146 -16.10 -15.72 -5.96
N PHE A 147 -15.87 -15.26 -4.74
CA PHE A 147 -15.63 -16.12 -3.59
C PHE A 147 -16.78 -17.10 -3.37
N GLY A 148 -18.02 -16.64 -3.53
CA GLY A 148 -19.23 -17.48 -3.44
C GLY A 148 -19.32 -18.59 -4.51
N GLN A 149 -18.51 -18.53 -5.57
CA GLN A 149 -18.44 -19.56 -6.63
C GLN A 149 -17.34 -20.59 -6.37
N ILE A 150 -16.53 -20.43 -5.32
CA ILE A 150 -15.49 -21.41 -4.97
C ILE A 150 -16.14 -22.68 -4.43
N ALA A 151 -15.90 -23.82 -5.10
CA ALA A 151 -16.52 -25.09 -4.75
C ALA A 151 -16.17 -25.57 -3.33
N SER A 152 -14.95 -25.28 -2.87
CA SER A 152 -14.46 -25.68 -1.55
C SER A 152 -13.71 -24.52 -0.90
N PRO A 153 -14.44 -23.51 -0.36
CA PRO A 153 -13.81 -22.36 0.27
C PRO A 153 -13.09 -22.74 1.56
N PRO A 154 -12.01 -22.02 1.95
CA PRO A 154 -11.31 -22.25 3.20
C PRO A 154 -12.26 -22.15 4.40
N LYS A 155 -12.18 -23.14 5.31
CA LYS A 155 -12.98 -23.15 6.55
C LYS A 155 -12.41 -22.15 7.55
N GLY A 156 -13.31 -21.48 8.30
CA GLY A 156 -12.92 -20.56 9.37
C GLY A 156 -12.37 -19.20 8.87
N LEU A 157 -12.39 -18.94 7.57
CA LEU A 157 -11.99 -17.67 6.99
C LEU A 157 -13.04 -16.59 7.33
N ALA A 158 -12.64 -15.56 8.08
CA ALA A 158 -13.48 -14.41 8.32
C ALA A 158 -13.49 -13.49 7.08
N ILE A 159 -14.65 -12.91 6.75
CA ILE A 159 -14.81 -12.09 5.55
C ILE A 159 -15.36 -10.71 5.92
N ILE A 160 -14.70 -9.66 5.41
CA ILE A 160 -15.14 -8.28 5.47
C ILE A 160 -15.41 -7.81 4.03
N ALA A 161 -16.61 -7.32 3.76
CA ALA A 161 -17.03 -6.89 2.43
C ALA A 161 -17.25 -5.38 2.37
N ALA A 162 -16.53 -4.72 1.46
CA ALA A 162 -16.64 -3.30 1.15
C ALA A 162 -17.43 -3.06 -0.13
N ARG A 163 -18.00 -1.86 -0.29
CA ARG A 163 -18.70 -1.43 -1.52
C ARG A 163 -19.77 -2.41 -1.97
N THR A 164 -20.52 -2.94 -1.02
CA THR A 164 -21.55 -3.95 -1.29
C THR A 164 -22.84 -3.32 -1.77
N SER A 165 -23.45 -3.92 -2.81
CA SER A 165 -24.73 -3.52 -3.39
C SER A 165 -25.82 -4.57 -3.21
N LYS A 166 -25.50 -5.70 -2.57
CA LYS A 166 -26.39 -6.84 -2.34
C LYS A 166 -26.42 -7.18 -0.84
N ALA A 167 -27.44 -7.93 -0.42
CA ALA A 167 -27.47 -8.52 0.91
C ALA A 167 -26.24 -9.43 1.11
N LEU A 168 -25.63 -9.32 2.28
CA LEU A 168 -24.44 -10.11 2.60
C LEU A 168 -24.79 -11.55 2.97
N PRO A 169 -24.00 -12.52 2.54
CA PRO A 169 -24.10 -13.89 3.03
C PRO A 169 -23.92 -13.98 4.55
N ALA A 170 -24.47 -15.01 5.16
CA ALA A 170 -24.32 -15.25 6.59
C ALA A 170 -22.83 -15.34 6.99
N GLY A 171 -22.46 -14.66 8.07
CA GLY A 171 -21.08 -14.61 8.58
C GLY A 171 -20.16 -13.58 7.92
N VAL A 172 -20.56 -12.98 6.79
CA VAL A 172 -19.82 -11.86 6.19
C VAL A 172 -20.15 -10.56 6.92
N LYS A 173 -19.12 -9.78 7.27
CA LYS A 173 -19.27 -8.48 7.93
C LYS A 173 -19.24 -7.36 6.90
N ALA A 174 -20.14 -6.39 6.99
CA ALA A 174 -20.06 -5.20 6.17
C ALA A 174 -18.88 -4.32 6.63
N TRP A 175 -18.18 -3.71 5.68
CA TRP A 175 -17.11 -2.76 5.97
C TRP A 175 -17.55 -1.65 6.93
N GLY A 176 -18.73 -1.06 6.70
CA GLY A 176 -19.27 0.01 7.54
C GLY A 176 -19.58 -0.39 8.98
N ASP A 177 -19.80 -1.70 9.24
CA ASP A 177 -19.99 -2.21 10.60
C ASP A 177 -18.65 -2.40 11.34
N VAL A 178 -17.57 -2.68 10.59
CA VAL A 178 -16.22 -2.89 11.12
C VAL A 178 -15.47 -1.57 11.24
N VAL A 179 -15.50 -0.75 10.19
CA VAL A 179 -14.85 0.58 10.15
C VAL A 179 -15.92 1.65 10.34
N LYS A 180 -16.44 1.74 11.55
CA LYS A 180 -17.41 2.78 11.91
C LYS A 180 -16.75 4.16 11.90
N ALA A 181 -17.56 5.21 11.66
CA ALA A 181 -17.12 6.60 11.60
C ALA A 181 -16.17 6.96 12.77
N PRO A 182 -15.20 7.83 12.54
CA PRO A 182 -13.91 7.82 13.22
C PRO A 182 -14.05 8.03 14.72
N LEU A 183 -13.87 6.95 15.45
CA LEU A 183 -13.41 7.05 16.81
C LEU A 183 -11.94 7.44 16.72
N LYS A 184 -11.52 8.49 17.42
CA LYS A 184 -10.10 8.84 17.57
C LYS A 184 -9.43 7.77 18.43
N VAL A 185 -9.09 6.64 17.80
CA VAL A 185 -8.38 5.53 18.44
C VAL A 185 -6.92 5.55 18.01
N ALA A 186 -6.03 5.25 18.94
CA ALA A 186 -4.62 5.06 18.61
C ALA A 186 -4.43 3.73 17.85
N MET A 187 -3.40 3.64 17.00
CA MET A 187 -3.00 2.35 16.42
C MET A 187 -2.64 1.38 17.55
N PRO A 188 -3.11 0.12 17.51
CA PRO A 188 -2.72 -0.88 18.50
C PRO A 188 -1.20 -1.00 18.59
N ASP A 189 -0.67 -0.98 19.81
CA ASP A 189 0.77 -1.13 20.06
C ASP A 189 1.18 -2.58 19.79
N VAL A 190 1.96 -2.78 18.73
CA VAL A 190 2.55 -4.07 18.35
C VAL A 190 3.99 -3.85 17.93
N GLN A 191 4.90 -4.60 18.53
CA GLN A 191 6.31 -4.53 18.14
C GLN A 191 6.53 -5.18 16.77
N VAL A 192 6.71 -4.34 15.75
CA VAL A 192 7.00 -4.75 14.37
C VAL A 192 8.45 -4.44 14.04
N ASN A 193 9.21 -5.46 13.62
CA ASN A 193 10.62 -5.36 13.31
C ASN A 193 10.86 -5.15 11.80
N PRO A 194 12.03 -4.61 11.41
CA PRO A 194 12.34 -4.37 9.99
C PRO A 194 12.29 -5.62 9.11
N ASP A 195 12.63 -6.78 9.65
CA ASP A 195 12.73 -8.03 8.91
C ASP A 195 11.48 -8.92 9.06
N ASP A 196 10.43 -8.44 9.72
CA ASP A 196 9.13 -9.11 9.72
C ASP A 196 8.51 -9.06 8.31
N ASP A 197 7.76 -10.11 7.95
CA ASP A 197 7.03 -10.18 6.69
C ASP A 197 5.96 -9.10 6.63
N LEU A 198 5.96 -8.32 5.55
CA LEU A 198 5.05 -7.20 5.35
C LEU A 198 3.91 -7.54 4.42
N GLN A 199 4.27 -8.10 3.27
CA GLN A 199 3.32 -8.32 2.18
C GLN A 199 3.71 -9.51 1.30
N MET A 200 2.68 -10.12 0.70
CA MET A 200 2.82 -11.12 -0.37
C MET A 200 2.14 -10.58 -1.62
N LEU A 201 2.90 -10.46 -2.71
CA LEU A 201 2.39 -10.09 -4.03
C LEU A 201 2.48 -11.31 -4.95
N PHE A 202 1.39 -11.62 -5.64
CA PHE A 202 1.40 -12.71 -6.60
C PHE A 202 1.93 -12.26 -7.96
N THR A 203 2.82 -13.07 -8.52
CA THR A 203 3.36 -12.91 -9.88
C THR A 203 2.80 -13.98 -10.80
N SER A 204 2.67 -13.69 -12.09
CA SER A 204 2.35 -14.69 -13.12
C SER A 204 3.51 -15.68 -13.19
N GLY A 205 3.33 -16.87 -12.64
CA GLY A 205 4.34 -17.92 -12.71
C GLY A 205 4.48 -18.47 -14.15
N SER A 206 5.71 -18.74 -14.59
CA SER A 206 5.98 -19.43 -15.85
C SER A 206 5.44 -20.87 -15.87
N THR A 207 4.98 -21.40 -14.74
CA THR A 207 4.50 -22.79 -14.55
C THR A 207 2.97 -22.88 -14.42
N GLY A 208 2.22 -21.86 -14.77
CA GLY A 208 0.75 -21.84 -14.77
C GLY A 208 0.11 -21.32 -13.48
N ASN A 209 0.62 -21.66 -12.29
CA ASN A 209 0.08 -21.15 -11.03
C ASN A 209 0.80 -19.88 -10.55
N PRO A 210 0.07 -18.90 -10.02
CA PRO A 210 0.68 -17.69 -9.45
C PRO A 210 1.64 -18.05 -8.30
N LYS A 211 2.77 -17.33 -8.21
CA LYS A 211 3.74 -17.47 -7.11
C LYS A 211 3.66 -16.25 -6.20
N GLY A 212 3.54 -16.46 -4.89
CA GLY A 212 3.56 -15.42 -3.88
C GLY A 212 4.99 -14.97 -3.57
N ALA A 213 5.34 -13.74 -3.91
CA ALA A 213 6.60 -13.11 -3.54
C ALA A 213 6.41 -12.33 -2.23
N VAL A 214 7.14 -12.72 -1.18
CA VAL A 214 7.09 -12.07 0.13
C VAL A 214 8.15 -10.98 0.21
N SER A 215 7.78 -9.83 0.77
CA SER A 215 8.67 -8.73 1.08
C SER A 215 8.55 -8.36 2.55
N THR A 216 9.69 -8.02 3.18
CA THR A 216 9.74 -7.52 4.55
C THR A 216 9.53 -6.00 4.59
N HIS A 217 9.31 -5.45 5.80
CA HIS A 217 9.28 -3.99 6.00
C HIS A 217 10.58 -3.35 5.50
N ARG A 218 11.73 -3.95 5.79
CA ARG A 218 13.04 -3.47 5.31
C ARG A 218 13.11 -3.40 3.79
N ASN A 219 12.62 -4.42 3.08
CA ASN A 219 12.67 -4.43 1.61
C ASN A 219 11.91 -3.23 1.02
N VAL A 220 10.69 -2.99 1.49
CA VAL A 220 9.84 -1.90 1.01
C VAL A 220 10.42 -0.54 1.37
N ILE A 221 10.85 -0.36 2.62
CA ILE A 221 11.44 0.90 3.09
C ILE A 221 12.74 1.20 2.35
N SER A 222 13.59 0.20 2.12
CA SER A 222 14.83 0.38 1.35
C SER A 222 14.55 0.81 -0.09
N ALA A 223 13.51 0.27 -0.73
CA ALA A 223 13.10 0.71 -2.07
C ALA A 223 12.65 2.18 -2.07
N LEU A 224 11.82 2.58 -1.11
CA LEU A 224 11.35 3.97 -0.99
C LEU A 224 12.52 4.93 -0.76
N LEU A 225 13.40 4.63 0.19
CA LEU A 225 14.57 5.47 0.48
C LEU A 225 15.56 5.51 -0.68
N SER A 226 15.69 4.45 -1.47
CA SER A 226 16.52 4.45 -2.67
C SER A 226 15.96 5.40 -3.74
N TRP A 227 14.66 5.47 -3.93
CA TRP A 227 14.04 6.44 -4.85
C TRP A 227 14.17 7.89 -4.34
N GLU A 228 14.07 8.11 -3.02
CA GLU A 228 14.33 9.41 -2.41
C GLU A 228 15.78 9.82 -2.61
N LEU A 229 16.73 8.91 -2.37
CA LEU A 229 18.15 9.15 -2.60
C LEU A 229 18.45 9.50 -4.06
N ASP A 230 17.87 8.79 -5.03
CA ASP A 230 18.02 9.11 -6.45
C ASP A 230 17.48 10.50 -6.79
N LEU A 231 16.33 10.91 -6.22
CA LEU A 231 15.80 12.25 -6.39
C LEU A 231 16.74 13.32 -5.81
N HIS A 232 17.30 13.09 -4.61
CA HIS A 232 18.26 14.01 -4.01
C HIS A 232 19.55 14.10 -4.81
N ALA A 233 20.04 12.96 -5.33
CA ALA A 233 21.20 12.96 -6.22
C ALA A 233 20.95 13.75 -7.51
N ALA A 234 19.74 13.65 -8.08
CA ALA A 234 19.35 14.44 -9.24
C ALA A 234 19.32 15.97 -8.95
N TRP A 235 18.96 16.36 -7.73
CA TRP A 235 19.06 17.77 -7.29
C TRP A 235 20.49 18.23 -7.07
N VAL A 236 21.36 17.39 -6.51
CA VAL A 236 22.78 17.71 -6.28
C VAL A 236 23.53 17.82 -7.59
N THR A 237 23.23 16.99 -8.56
CA THR A 237 23.83 17.03 -9.91
C THR A 237 23.19 18.05 -10.84
N GLU A 238 22.20 18.83 -10.35
CA GLU A 238 21.42 19.80 -11.14
C GLU A 238 20.66 19.18 -12.35
N LEU A 239 20.53 17.87 -12.40
CA LEU A 239 19.74 17.16 -13.41
C LEU A 239 18.25 17.53 -13.30
N LEU A 240 17.78 17.77 -12.08
CA LEU A 240 16.44 18.27 -11.76
C LEU A 240 16.54 19.54 -10.92
N ALA A 241 15.74 20.55 -11.26
CA ALA A 241 15.60 21.73 -10.42
C ALA A 241 14.93 21.36 -9.08
N ARG A 242 15.46 21.91 -7.98
CA ARG A 242 14.76 21.83 -6.69
C ARG A 242 13.47 22.62 -6.75
N PRO A 243 12.36 22.11 -6.23
CA PRO A 243 11.13 22.88 -6.15
C PRO A 243 11.36 24.16 -5.31
N PRO A 244 10.69 25.28 -5.63
CA PRO A 244 10.75 26.48 -4.83
C PRO A 244 10.19 26.19 -3.43
N THR A 245 10.75 26.85 -2.41
CA THR A 245 10.28 26.73 -1.03
C THR A 245 9.35 27.87 -0.63
N ASP A 246 9.38 28.97 -1.37
CA ASP A 246 8.57 30.15 -1.12
C ASP A 246 8.11 30.81 -2.45
N PRO A 247 6.80 30.82 -2.76
CA PRO A 247 5.77 30.01 -2.11
C PRO A 247 5.99 28.52 -2.38
N PRO A 248 5.57 27.63 -1.46
CA PRO A 248 5.66 26.20 -1.71
C PRO A 248 4.76 25.81 -2.89
N PRO A 249 5.15 24.81 -3.69
CA PRO A 249 4.33 24.37 -4.81
C PRO A 249 2.99 23.82 -4.31
N PRO A 250 1.94 23.87 -5.14
CA PRO A 250 0.68 23.19 -4.84
C PRO A 250 0.90 21.71 -4.54
N GLN A 251 0.00 21.11 -3.75
CA GLN A 251 0.08 19.68 -3.45
C GLN A 251 0.06 18.87 -4.76
N ALA A 252 1.10 18.11 -5.00
CA ALA A 252 1.19 17.24 -6.16
C ALA A 252 0.10 16.15 -6.13
N ALA A 253 -0.40 15.75 -7.30
CA ALA A 253 -1.45 14.76 -7.46
C ALA A 253 -1.00 13.61 -8.38
N MET A 254 -1.20 12.37 -7.90
CA MET A 254 -0.91 11.12 -8.62
C MET A 254 -2.20 10.52 -9.14
N LEU A 255 -2.31 10.23 -10.44
CA LEU A 255 -3.38 9.40 -10.97
C LEU A 255 -3.05 7.92 -10.76
N LEU A 256 -3.88 7.23 -9.98
CA LEU A 256 -3.75 5.79 -9.73
C LEU A 256 -4.62 5.00 -10.71
N ALA A 257 -4.08 4.73 -11.90
CA ALA A 257 -4.69 3.90 -12.93
C ALA A 257 -4.21 2.44 -12.89
N ILE A 258 -3.06 2.17 -12.27
CA ILE A 258 -2.47 0.84 -12.10
C ILE A 258 -3.06 0.16 -10.86
N PRO A 259 -3.38 -1.16 -10.93
CA PRO A 259 -3.92 -1.87 -9.79
C PRO A 259 -2.96 -1.88 -8.58
N LEU A 260 -3.51 -1.68 -7.37
CA LEU A 260 -2.77 -1.70 -6.11
C LEU A 260 -2.21 -3.10 -5.74
N PHE A 261 -2.77 -4.17 -6.28
CA PHE A 261 -2.22 -5.52 -6.08
C PHE A 261 -0.93 -5.80 -6.88
N HIS A 262 -0.50 -4.87 -7.75
CA HIS A 262 0.80 -4.90 -8.41
C HIS A 262 1.81 -4.01 -7.72
N VAL A 263 3.08 -4.45 -7.71
CA VAL A 263 4.20 -3.71 -7.07
C VAL A 263 4.28 -2.26 -7.53
N THR A 264 4.04 -1.96 -8.79
CA THR A 264 4.07 -0.59 -9.33
C THR A 264 2.97 0.27 -8.72
N GLY A 265 1.72 -0.21 -8.70
CA GLY A 265 0.60 0.49 -8.06
C GLY A 265 0.84 0.68 -6.56
N LEU A 266 1.30 -0.37 -5.90
CA LEU A 266 1.53 -0.37 -4.46
C LEU A 266 2.70 0.53 -4.04
N LEU A 267 3.89 0.32 -4.61
CA LEU A 267 5.09 1.01 -4.15
C LEU A 267 5.30 2.35 -4.87
N SER A 268 5.27 2.35 -6.21
CA SER A 268 5.58 3.56 -6.98
C SER A 268 4.45 4.59 -6.97
N CYS A 269 3.17 4.15 -6.97
CA CYS A 269 2.05 5.08 -6.91
C CYS A 269 1.64 5.37 -5.47
N TYR A 270 1.27 4.35 -4.67
CA TYR A 270 0.72 4.58 -3.34
C TYR A 270 1.78 4.94 -2.31
N MET A 271 2.73 4.05 -2.01
CA MET A 271 3.68 4.26 -0.89
C MET A 271 4.56 5.50 -1.11
N SER A 272 5.05 5.73 -2.35
CA SER A 272 5.82 6.93 -2.63
C SER A 272 4.97 8.20 -2.52
N SER A 273 3.70 8.17 -2.97
CA SER A 273 2.81 9.32 -2.82
C SER A 273 2.50 9.63 -1.37
N TYR A 274 2.30 8.59 -0.55
CA TYR A 274 2.11 8.77 0.90
C TYR A 274 3.33 9.48 1.51
N ARG A 275 4.52 8.98 1.24
CA ARG A 275 5.79 9.52 1.75
C ARG A 275 6.01 10.98 1.36
N PHE A 276 5.67 11.36 0.11
CA PHE A 276 5.80 12.73 -0.40
C PHE A 276 4.55 13.60 -0.18
N GLN A 277 3.59 13.14 0.58
CA GLN A 277 2.30 13.82 0.79
C GLN A 277 1.59 14.24 -0.51
N ARG A 278 1.68 13.41 -1.55
CA ARG A 278 0.93 13.61 -2.79
C ARG A 278 -0.51 13.14 -2.62
N ARG A 279 -1.45 13.88 -3.20
CA ARG A 279 -2.83 13.42 -3.33
C ARG A 279 -2.90 12.29 -4.36
N ILE A 280 -3.63 11.22 -4.06
CA ILE A 280 -3.88 10.13 -4.99
C ILE A 280 -5.33 10.23 -5.48
N VAL A 281 -5.51 10.35 -6.79
CA VAL A 281 -6.82 10.28 -7.44
C VAL A 281 -6.97 8.87 -8.02
N MET A 282 -7.98 8.15 -7.56
CA MET A 282 -8.14 6.71 -7.82
C MET A 282 -9.19 6.47 -8.90
N MET A 283 -8.93 5.49 -9.75
CA MET A 283 -9.90 4.96 -10.72
C MET A 283 -10.19 3.50 -10.44
N TYR A 284 -11.47 3.12 -10.48
CA TYR A 284 -11.89 1.71 -10.36
C TYR A 284 -11.23 0.82 -11.42
N LYS A 285 -11.28 1.27 -12.67
CA LYS A 285 -10.59 0.69 -13.83
C LYS A 285 -10.21 1.81 -14.80
N TRP A 286 -9.18 1.59 -15.60
CA TRP A 286 -8.79 2.54 -16.62
C TRP A 286 -9.90 2.73 -17.68
N ASP A 287 -10.17 3.98 -17.99
CA ASP A 287 -11.01 4.45 -19.08
C ASP A 287 -10.40 5.75 -19.60
N VAL A 288 -10.14 5.81 -20.91
CA VAL A 288 -9.37 6.91 -21.50
C VAL A 288 -10.09 8.26 -21.34
N ALA A 289 -11.39 8.31 -21.62
CA ALA A 289 -12.16 9.55 -21.54
C ALA A 289 -12.26 10.05 -20.09
N LYS A 290 -12.57 9.16 -19.15
CA LYS A 290 -12.59 9.47 -17.72
C LYS A 290 -11.20 9.85 -17.20
N GLY A 291 -10.15 9.21 -17.71
CA GLY A 291 -8.77 9.53 -17.33
C GLY A 291 -8.39 10.94 -17.73
N ALA A 292 -8.71 11.34 -18.97
CA ALA A 292 -8.46 12.70 -19.47
C ALA A 292 -9.22 13.75 -18.64
N ASP A 293 -10.51 13.54 -18.36
CA ASP A 293 -11.32 14.40 -17.50
C ASP A 293 -10.74 14.55 -16.09
N ILE A 294 -10.30 13.45 -15.49
CA ILE A 294 -9.68 13.47 -14.16
C ILE A 294 -8.36 14.24 -14.17
N ILE A 295 -7.53 14.05 -15.20
CA ILE A 295 -6.24 14.74 -15.31
C ILE A 295 -6.46 16.26 -15.28
N GLU A 296 -7.42 16.75 -16.04
CA GLU A 296 -7.75 18.19 -16.10
C GLU A 296 -8.39 18.67 -14.80
N ARG A 297 -9.49 18.02 -14.39
CA ARG A 297 -10.30 18.43 -13.23
C ARG A 297 -9.54 18.39 -11.92
N GLU A 298 -8.72 17.38 -11.71
CA GLU A 298 -7.98 17.18 -10.46
C GLU A 298 -6.55 17.75 -10.51
N GLY A 299 -6.10 18.33 -11.63
CA GLY A 299 -4.76 18.89 -11.77
C GLY A 299 -3.68 17.85 -11.52
N ILE A 300 -3.76 16.70 -12.22
CA ILE A 300 -2.82 15.59 -12.04
C ILE A 300 -1.41 16.02 -12.47
N THR A 301 -0.44 15.85 -11.61
CA THR A 301 0.97 16.19 -11.84
C THR A 301 1.85 14.98 -12.09
N HIS A 302 1.39 13.78 -11.68
CA HIS A 302 2.15 12.54 -11.78
C HIS A 302 1.24 11.40 -12.24
N MET A 303 1.75 10.60 -13.14
CA MET A 303 1.12 9.36 -13.57
C MET A 303 2.20 8.31 -13.83
N VAL A 304 1.95 7.09 -13.36
CA VAL A 304 2.70 5.91 -13.79
C VAL A 304 1.76 5.06 -14.62
N ALA A 305 2.16 4.72 -15.82
CA ALA A 305 1.31 4.03 -16.78
C ALA A 305 2.04 2.87 -17.47
N THR A 306 1.29 1.86 -17.88
CA THR A 306 1.76 0.85 -18.83
C THR A 306 1.48 1.33 -20.25
N PRO A 307 2.15 0.79 -21.31
CA PRO A 307 1.86 1.16 -22.70
C PRO A 307 0.38 1.04 -23.11
N ALA A 308 -0.40 0.22 -22.39
CA ALA A 308 -1.85 0.10 -22.65
C ALA A 308 -2.67 1.26 -22.06
N ILE A 309 -2.06 2.12 -21.22
CA ILE A 309 -2.69 3.28 -20.57
C ILE A 309 -2.26 4.58 -21.26
N THR A 310 -1.11 4.59 -21.89
CA THR A 310 -0.59 5.71 -22.69
C THR A 310 -0.98 5.57 -24.14
#